data_c8167a744bd7f2d1ccd33bbe2fd8b106
#
_entry.id   c8167a744bd7f2d1ccd33bbe2fd8b106
#
_cell.length_a   1.000
_cell.length_b   1.000
_cell.length_c   1.000
_cell.angle_alpha   90.00
_cell.angle_beta   90.00
_cell.angle_gamma   90.00
#
_symmetry.space_group_name_H-M   'P 1'
#
loop_
_entity.id
_entity.type
_entity.pdbx_description
1 polymer ?
#
loop_
_entity_poly.entity_id
_entity_poly.type
_entity_poly.pdbx_seq_one_letter_code
_entity_poly.pdbx_strand_id
1 'polypeptide(L)'
;MATQPLITPGRLVITIGNLLYAIGAFAADWNESHVKNPRWPPHARFHNGQTMSLGVLLASASLYFAYRPCMSGAIMQARDSLFYAAVIGSFYCTAGLSAILYPGTDWKDPDIEIGGGQPVLFSGVVAAMWVGYALETSRLGSGKAKAS
;
A
#
# COMPACT_ATOMS: atom_id res chain seq x y z
N MET A 1 -25.98 6.26 -19.19
CA MET A 1 -24.71 6.69 -18.59
C MET A 1 -23.77 5.50 -18.52
N ALA A 2 -22.66 5.52 -19.23
CA ALA A 2 -21.70 4.41 -19.18
C ALA A 2 -20.97 4.45 -17.82
N THR A 3 -21.19 3.43 -16.99
CA THR A 3 -20.44 3.26 -15.74
C THR A 3 -19.01 2.83 -16.06
N GLN A 4 -18.03 3.46 -15.40
CA GLN A 4 -16.64 3.04 -15.52
C GLN A 4 -16.49 1.60 -15.00
N PRO A 5 -15.69 0.74 -15.71
CA PRO A 5 -15.48 -0.61 -15.22
C PRO A 5 -14.80 -0.59 -13.85
N LEU A 6 -15.30 -1.40 -12.91
CA LEU A 6 -14.76 -1.49 -11.56
C LEU A 6 -13.36 -2.14 -11.58
N ILE A 7 -13.20 -3.19 -12.38
CA ILE A 7 -11.94 -3.93 -12.48
C ILE A 7 -11.20 -3.47 -13.72
N THR A 8 -10.04 -2.88 -13.51
CA THR A 8 -9.13 -2.41 -14.55
C THR A 8 -7.69 -2.78 -14.17
N PRO A 9 -6.75 -2.90 -15.12
CA PRO A 9 -5.38 -3.30 -14.82
C PRO A 9 -4.72 -2.42 -13.74
N GLY A 10 -4.87 -1.10 -13.82
CA GLY A 10 -4.27 -0.19 -12.85
C GLY A 10 -4.89 -0.32 -11.46
N ARG A 11 -6.23 -0.41 -11.35
CA ARG A 11 -6.91 -0.65 -10.07
C ARG A 11 -6.52 -2.01 -9.47
N LEU A 12 -6.35 -3.03 -10.31
CA LEU A 12 -5.92 -4.34 -9.85
C LEU A 12 -4.50 -4.29 -9.27
N VAL A 13 -3.57 -3.58 -9.91
CA VAL A 13 -2.20 -3.37 -9.41
C VAL A 13 -2.23 -2.66 -8.06
N ILE A 14 -3.00 -1.57 -7.92
CA ILE A 14 -3.18 -0.85 -6.64
C ILE A 14 -3.74 -1.79 -5.57
N THR A 15 -4.74 -2.61 -5.92
CA THR A 15 -5.37 -3.54 -4.98
C THR A 15 -4.38 -4.59 -4.48
N ILE A 16 -3.64 -5.23 -5.39
CA ILE A 16 -2.63 -6.22 -5.03
C ILE A 16 -1.57 -5.61 -4.11
N GLY A 17 -1.07 -4.43 -4.43
CA GLY A 17 -0.10 -3.74 -3.60
C GLY A 17 -0.62 -3.45 -2.18
N ASN A 18 -1.86 -2.98 -2.05
CA ASN A 18 -2.50 -2.75 -0.75
C ASN A 18 -2.67 -4.05 0.06
N LEU A 19 -3.10 -5.13 -0.57
CA LEU A 19 -3.26 -6.42 0.09
C LEU A 19 -1.92 -7.02 0.52
N LEU A 20 -0.88 -6.86 -0.30
CA LEU A 20 0.46 -7.37 0.01
C LEU A 20 1.00 -6.79 1.32
N TYR A 21 0.95 -5.49 1.54
CA TYR A 21 1.48 -4.94 2.79
C TYR A 21 0.51 -5.12 3.96
N ALA A 22 -0.81 -5.00 3.75
CA ALA A 22 -1.78 -5.14 4.83
C ALA A 22 -1.82 -6.56 5.40
N ILE A 23 -1.84 -7.60 4.54
CA ILE A 23 -1.79 -8.99 4.94
C ILE A 23 -0.36 -9.38 5.33
N GLY A 24 0.62 -8.92 4.57
CA GLY A 24 2.03 -9.19 4.79
C GLY A 24 2.53 -8.76 6.16
N ALA A 25 2.05 -7.62 6.67
CA ALA A 25 2.37 -7.16 8.02
C ALA A 25 1.94 -8.18 9.10
N PHE A 26 0.73 -8.74 8.99
CA PHE A 26 0.29 -9.79 9.91
C PHE A 26 1.08 -11.09 9.73
N ALA A 27 1.38 -11.49 8.51
CA ALA A 27 2.16 -12.69 8.25
C ALA A 27 3.59 -12.58 8.79
N ALA A 28 4.19 -11.38 8.70
CA ALA A 28 5.55 -11.11 9.18
C ALA A 28 5.62 -10.92 10.70
N ASP A 29 4.61 -10.29 11.31
CA ASP A 29 4.72 -9.75 12.67
C ASP A 29 3.84 -10.49 13.71
N TRP A 30 2.81 -11.24 13.30
CA TRP A 30 1.95 -11.99 14.22
C TRP A 30 2.53 -13.36 14.57
N ASN A 31 3.76 -13.42 15.01
CA ASN A 31 4.50 -14.65 15.28
C ASN A 31 5.47 -14.51 16.45
N GLU A 32 6.25 -15.59 16.70
CA GLU A 32 7.20 -15.69 17.81
C GLU A 32 8.44 -14.78 17.65
N SER A 33 8.71 -14.28 16.47
CA SER A 33 9.82 -13.32 16.30
C SER A 33 9.41 -11.89 16.69
N HIS A 34 8.11 -11.57 16.73
CA HIS A 34 7.57 -10.22 17.00
C HIS A 34 6.53 -10.24 18.13
N VAL A 35 5.25 -10.09 17.81
CA VAL A 35 4.17 -9.87 18.81
C VAL A 35 4.11 -10.98 19.86
N LYS A 36 4.35 -12.24 19.49
CA LYS A 36 4.32 -13.37 20.40
C LYS A 36 5.65 -13.64 21.10
N ASN A 37 6.69 -12.83 20.83
CA ASN A 37 8.00 -13.00 21.45
C ASN A 37 7.92 -12.73 22.96
N PRO A 38 8.22 -13.70 23.83
CA PRO A 38 8.15 -13.51 25.28
C PRO A 38 9.18 -12.52 25.80
N ARG A 39 10.28 -12.29 25.07
CA ARG A 39 11.35 -11.34 25.43
C ARG A 39 10.98 -9.88 25.10
N TRP A 40 9.96 -9.64 24.29
CA TRP A 40 9.54 -8.30 23.95
C TRP A 40 8.76 -7.65 25.10
N PRO A 41 9.11 -6.42 25.50
CA PRO A 41 8.31 -5.69 26.49
C PRO A 41 6.91 -5.37 25.93
N PRO A 42 5.91 -5.20 26.82
CA PRO A 42 4.53 -4.92 26.39
C PRO A 42 4.41 -3.72 25.45
N HIS A 43 5.23 -2.70 25.65
CA HIS A 43 5.22 -1.49 24.81
C HIS A 43 5.73 -1.72 23.39
N ALA A 44 6.72 -2.60 23.19
CA ALA A 44 7.15 -3.00 21.86
C ALA A 44 6.06 -3.75 21.11
N ARG A 45 5.36 -4.68 21.79
CA ARG A 45 4.20 -5.39 21.23
C ARG A 45 3.05 -4.45 20.86
N PHE A 46 2.83 -3.40 21.69
CA PHE A 46 1.85 -2.35 21.38
C PHE A 46 2.18 -1.64 20.07
N HIS A 47 3.41 -1.18 19.89
CA HIS A 47 3.83 -0.51 18.65
C HIS A 47 3.76 -1.43 17.43
N ASN A 48 4.10 -2.68 17.57
CA ASN A 48 3.97 -3.64 16.49
C ASN A 48 2.49 -3.86 16.11
N GLY A 49 1.59 -4.01 17.10
CA GLY A 49 0.15 -4.07 16.88
C GLY A 49 -0.41 -2.80 16.22
N GLN A 50 0.08 -1.62 16.63
CA GLN A 50 -0.26 -0.34 16.01
C GLN A 50 0.14 -0.31 14.54
N THR A 51 1.35 -0.79 14.21
CA THR A 51 1.86 -0.84 12.83
C THR A 51 0.99 -1.73 11.93
N MET A 52 0.64 -2.94 12.39
CA MET A 52 -0.25 -3.84 11.65
C MET A 52 -1.63 -3.21 11.41
N SER A 53 -2.20 -2.60 12.45
CA SER A 53 -3.51 -1.94 12.35
C SER A 53 -3.47 -0.74 11.40
N LEU A 54 -2.40 0.07 11.45
CA LEU A 54 -2.20 1.20 10.55
C LEU A 54 -2.11 0.73 9.09
N GLY A 55 -1.45 -0.40 8.82
CA GLY A 55 -1.39 -1.01 7.50
C GLY A 55 -2.80 -1.29 6.94
N VAL A 56 -3.68 -1.89 7.74
CA VAL A 56 -5.07 -2.15 7.33
C VAL A 56 -5.85 -0.87 7.08
N LEU A 57 -5.71 0.13 7.95
CA LEU A 57 -6.40 1.42 7.80
C LEU A 57 -5.96 2.15 6.53
N LEU A 58 -4.67 2.21 6.26
CA LEU A 58 -4.12 2.84 5.06
C LEU A 58 -4.53 2.11 3.78
N ALA A 59 -4.49 0.77 3.78
CA ALA A 59 -4.98 -0.03 2.66
C ALA A 59 -6.47 0.21 2.40
N SER A 60 -7.28 0.23 3.44
CA SER A 60 -8.73 0.50 3.33
C SER A 60 -9.00 1.89 2.76
N ALA A 61 -8.29 2.91 3.23
CA ALA A 61 -8.42 4.28 2.72
C ALA A 61 -7.96 4.38 1.24
N SER A 62 -6.83 3.77 0.90
CA SER A 62 -6.33 3.71 -0.47
C SER A 62 -7.34 3.04 -1.42
N LEU A 63 -7.88 1.88 -1.03
CA LEU A 63 -8.89 1.16 -1.81
C LEU A 63 -10.19 1.96 -1.94
N TYR A 64 -10.61 2.64 -0.87
CA TYR A 64 -11.77 3.54 -0.97
C TYR A 64 -11.56 4.59 -2.07
N PHE A 65 -10.40 5.26 -2.12
CA PHE A 65 -10.11 6.24 -3.16
C PHE A 65 -9.97 5.61 -4.55
N ALA A 66 -9.41 4.40 -4.67
CA ALA A 66 -9.29 3.70 -5.93
C ALA A 66 -10.64 3.32 -6.55
N TYR A 67 -11.65 3.03 -5.71
CA TYR A 67 -12.94 2.49 -6.15
C TYR A 67 -14.15 3.40 -5.90
N ARG A 68 -14.01 4.52 -5.19
CA ARG A 68 -15.14 5.41 -4.95
C ARG A 68 -15.78 5.86 -6.27
N PRO A 69 -17.10 5.96 -6.34
CA PRO A 69 -17.80 6.46 -7.52
C PRO A 69 -17.36 7.90 -7.84
N CYS A 70 -17.02 8.16 -9.09
CA CYS A 70 -16.82 9.51 -9.60
C CYS A 70 -17.98 9.84 -10.53
N MET A 71 -18.42 11.11 -10.54
CA MET A 71 -19.47 11.57 -11.44
C MET A 71 -19.07 11.28 -12.90
N SER A 72 -20.04 10.87 -13.70
CA SER A 72 -19.82 10.59 -15.12
C SER A 72 -19.27 11.85 -15.80
N GLY A 73 -18.14 11.71 -16.49
CA GLY A 73 -17.45 12.83 -17.16
C GLY A 73 -16.46 13.62 -16.29
N ALA A 74 -16.42 13.42 -14.97
CA ALA A 74 -15.50 14.11 -14.08
C ALA A 74 -14.11 13.46 -14.06
N ILE A 75 -13.40 13.50 -15.19
CA ILE A 75 -12.06 12.87 -15.34
C ILE A 75 -11.06 13.41 -14.32
N MET A 76 -11.08 14.70 -14.03
CA MET A 76 -10.20 15.30 -13.02
C MET A 76 -10.47 14.69 -11.64
N GLN A 77 -11.71 14.59 -11.21
CA GLN A 77 -12.07 13.96 -9.95
C GLN A 77 -11.63 12.49 -9.88
N ALA A 78 -11.71 11.75 -10.98
CA ALA A 78 -11.23 10.38 -11.05
C ALA A 78 -9.70 10.31 -10.92
N ARG A 79 -8.97 11.21 -11.58
CA ARG A 79 -7.51 11.30 -11.48
C ARG A 79 -7.05 11.68 -10.07
N ASP A 80 -7.71 12.65 -9.45
CA ASP A 80 -7.41 13.06 -8.08
C ASP A 80 -7.66 11.90 -7.09
N SER A 81 -8.74 11.16 -7.27
CA SER A 81 -9.01 9.97 -6.46
C SER A 81 -7.92 8.92 -6.59
N LEU A 82 -7.49 8.61 -7.81
CA LEU A 82 -6.43 7.65 -8.07
C LEU A 82 -5.07 8.14 -7.53
N PHE A 83 -4.82 9.45 -7.60
CA PHE A 83 -3.64 10.05 -6.99
C PHE A 83 -3.62 9.84 -5.47
N TYR A 84 -4.73 10.15 -4.77
CA TYR A 84 -4.83 9.88 -3.33
C TYR A 84 -4.74 8.39 -3.00
N ALA A 85 -5.29 7.52 -3.83
CA ALA A 85 -5.12 6.08 -3.66
C ALA A 85 -3.64 5.67 -3.71
N ALA A 86 -2.88 6.17 -4.69
CA ALA A 86 -1.46 5.87 -4.82
C ALA A 86 -0.63 6.46 -3.67
N VAL A 87 -0.88 7.71 -3.29
CA VAL A 87 -0.17 8.38 -2.18
C VAL A 87 -0.41 7.65 -0.85
N ILE A 88 -1.68 7.43 -0.48
CA ILE A 88 -2.04 6.77 0.78
C ILE A 88 -1.55 5.31 0.80
N GLY A 89 -1.71 4.59 -0.32
CA GLY A 89 -1.22 3.23 -0.46
C GLY A 89 0.31 3.09 -0.38
N SER A 90 1.05 4.19 -0.63
CA SER A 90 2.50 4.22 -0.50
C SER A 90 2.98 4.47 0.94
N PHE A 91 2.15 5.07 1.82
CA PHE A 91 2.60 5.57 3.13
C PHE A 91 3.19 4.49 4.02
N TYR A 92 2.53 3.33 4.13
CA TYR A 92 3.01 2.25 4.98
C TYR A 92 4.43 1.80 4.59
N CYS A 93 4.62 1.49 3.32
CA CYS A 93 5.91 1.01 2.82
C CYS A 93 6.98 2.11 2.82
N THR A 94 6.61 3.37 2.53
CA THR A 94 7.54 4.51 2.61
C THR A 94 7.98 4.75 4.06
N ALA A 95 7.06 4.68 5.03
CA ALA A 95 7.39 4.79 6.45
C ALA A 95 8.33 3.66 6.88
N GLY A 96 8.06 2.41 6.45
CA GLY A 96 8.94 1.29 6.72
C GLY A 96 10.34 1.44 6.11
N LEU A 97 10.45 1.92 4.86
CA LEU A 97 11.74 2.23 4.25
C LEU A 97 12.49 3.33 5.01
N SER A 98 11.79 4.31 5.55
CA SER A 98 12.41 5.40 6.32
C SER A 98 12.89 4.96 7.70
N ALA A 99 12.41 3.83 8.21
CA ALA A 99 12.76 3.34 9.55
C ALA A 99 14.26 3.06 9.73
N ILE A 100 14.97 2.73 8.65
CA ILE A 100 16.43 2.53 8.67
C ILE A 100 17.22 3.81 9.00
N LEU A 101 16.59 4.98 8.93
CA LEU A 101 17.20 6.27 9.25
C LEU A 101 17.26 6.54 10.77
N TYR A 102 16.60 5.73 11.59
CA TYR A 102 16.64 5.88 13.04
C TYR A 102 17.83 5.17 13.64
N PRO A 103 18.44 5.69 14.72
CA PRO A 103 19.64 5.10 15.32
C PRO A 103 19.39 3.67 15.82
N GLY A 104 20.30 2.76 15.48
CA GLY A 104 20.28 1.38 15.97
C GLY A 104 19.24 0.47 15.33
N THR A 105 18.65 0.89 14.20
CA THR A 105 17.74 0.05 13.42
C THR A 105 18.46 -0.76 12.36
N ASP A 106 17.91 -1.92 12.04
CA ASP A 106 18.33 -2.76 10.91
C ASP A 106 17.07 -3.40 10.29
N TRP A 107 17.24 -3.96 9.09
CA TRP A 107 16.17 -4.63 8.34
C TRP A 107 15.76 -5.97 8.92
N LYS A 108 16.57 -6.55 9.76
CA LYS A 108 16.33 -7.83 10.42
C LYS A 108 17.11 -7.93 11.72
N ASP A 109 16.65 -8.77 12.63
CA ASP A 109 17.43 -9.13 13.80
C ASP A 109 18.66 -9.97 13.43
N PRO A 110 19.78 -9.85 14.17
CA PRO A 110 21.02 -10.58 13.89
C PRO A 110 20.84 -12.10 13.84
N ASP A 111 19.93 -12.64 14.67
CA ASP A 111 19.68 -14.07 14.82
C ASP A 111 18.73 -14.64 13.74
N ILE A 112 18.27 -13.81 12.80
CA ILE A 112 17.34 -14.23 11.73
C ILE A 112 18.11 -14.39 10.42
N GLU A 113 18.27 -15.63 9.97
CA GLU A 113 18.96 -15.93 8.70
C GLU A 113 18.12 -15.51 7.48
N ILE A 114 16.79 -15.66 7.57
CA ILE A 114 15.84 -15.31 6.51
C ILE A 114 15.33 -13.89 6.76
N GLY A 115 15.78 -12.95 5.98
CA GLY A 115 15.38 -11.55 6.13
C GLY A 115 16.06 -10.68 5.07
N GLY A 116 15.80 -9.36 5.09
CA GLY A 116 16.40 -8.42 4.14
C GLY A 116 15.65 -8.27 2.83
N GLY A 117 14.56 -9.04 2.62
CA GLY A 117 13.65 -8.82 1.49
C GLY A 117 12.69 -7.64 1.68
N GLN A 118 12.59 -7.10 2.88
CA GLN A 118 11.67 -6.02 3.23
C GLN A 118 11.89 -4.74 2.39
N PRO A 119 13.12 -4.23 2.20
CA PRO A 119 13.35 -3.05 1.36
C PRO A 119 12.92 -3.27 -0.10
N VAL A 120 13.19 -4.47 -0.64
CA VAL A 120 12.79 -4.84 -2.01
C VAL A 120 11.27 -4.90 -2.13
N LEU A 121 10.60 -5.58 -1.18
CA LEU A 121 9.15 -5.67 -1.15
C LEU A 121 8.50 -4.30 -1.03
N PHE A 122 8.95 -3.48 -0.09
CA PHE A 122 8.40 -2.16 0.15
C PHE A 122 8.60 -1.21 -1.04
N SER A 123 9.79 -1.21 -1.64
CA SER A 123 10.05 -0.45 -2.87
C SER A 123 9.17 -0.93 -4.03
N GLY A 124 9.00 -2.24 -4.17
CA GLY A 124 8.12 -2.83 -5.17
C GLY A 124 6.65 -2.44 -5.00
N VAL A 125 6.15 -2.41 -3.76
CA VAL A 125 4.78 -1.96 -3.47
C VAL A 125 4.61 -0.48 -3.79
N VAL A 126 5.53 0.39 -3.38
CA VAL A 126 5.49 1.81 -3.72
C VAL A 126 5.48 2.00 -5.25
N ALA A 127 6.37 1.31 -5.96
CA ALA A 127 6.39 1.35 -7.43
C ALA A 127 5.07 0.87 -8.04
N ALA A 128 4.47 -0.20 -7.52
CA ALA A 128 3.19 -0.72 -7.98
C ALA A 128 2.05 0.30 -7.81
N MET A 129 2.00 1.05 -6.71
CA MET A 129 1.02 2.12 -6.51
C MET A 129 1.07 3.16 -7.64
N TRP A 130 2.27 3.62 -7.99
CA TRP A 130 2.46 4.62 -9.03
C TRP A 130 2.30 4.08 -10.44
N VAL A 131 2.67 2.82 -10.69
CA VAL A 131 2.37 2.13 -11.96
C VAL A 131 0.86 1.99 -12.14
N GLY A 132 0.14 1.57 -11.11
CA GLY A 132 -1.32 1.47 -11.14
C GLY A 132 -1.98 2.83 -11.42
N TYR A 133 -1.52 3.90 -10.77
CA TYR A 133 -1.96 5.27 -11.06
C TYR A 133 -1.72 5.67 -12.51
N ALA A 134 -0.52 5.42 -13.04
CA ALA A 134 -0.15 5.76 -14.41
C ALA A 134 -1.01 5.01 -15.44
N LEU A 135 -1.25 3.71 -15.24
CA LEU A 135 -2.11 2.89 -16.10
C LEU A 135 -3.53 3.44 -16.15
N GLU A 136 -4.12 3.77 -14.98
CA GLU A 136 -5.49 4.27 -14.93
C GLU A 136 -5.63 5.67 -15.53
N THR A 137 -4.70 6.58 -15.25
CA THR A 137 -4.75 7.94 -15.81
C THR A 137 -4.56 7.95 -17.32
N SER A 138 -3.72 7.07 -17.87
CA SER A 138 -3.55 6.87 -19.30
C SER A 138 -4.84 6.33 -19.95
N ARG A 139 -5.49 5.34 -19.32
CA ARG A 139 -6.76 4.78 -19.77
C ARG A 139 -7.86 5.85 -19.84
N LEU A 140 -7.97 6.67 -18.79
CA LEU A 140 -8.94 7.78 -18.71
C LEU A 140 -8.68 8.84 -19.79
N GLY A 141 -7.41 9.10 -20.14
CA GLY A 141 -7.03 10.02 -21.22
C GLY A 141 -7.41 9.50 -22.59
N SER A 142 -7.14 8.22 -22.86
CA SER A 142 -7.43 7.57 -24.15
C SER A 142 -8.94 7.43 -24.45
N GLY A 143 -9.76 7.30 -23.40
CA GLY A 143 -11.23 7.26 -23.55
C GLY A 143 -11.83 8.59 -24.03
N LYS A 144 -11.19 9.71 -23.73
CA LYS A 144 -11.61 11.04 -24.18
C LYS A 144 -11.30 11.26 -25.68
N ALA A 145 -10.17 10.74 -26.14
CA ALA A 145 -9.76 10.88 -27.56
C ALA A 145 -10.64 10.07 -28.54
N LYS A 146 -11.33 9.03 -28.06
CA LYS A 146 -12.25 8.24 -28.89
C LYS A 146 -13.70 8.77 -28.89
N ALA A 147 -14.02 9.72 -28.04
CA ALA A 147 -15.37 10.29 -27.90
C ALA A 147 -15.48 11.72 -28.50
N SER A 148 -14.38 12.29 -28.96
CA SER A 148 -14.29 13.53 -29.71
C SER A 148 -14.10 13.27 -31.21
#